data_079bc1a624b1f5d825246bba32486f08
#
_entry.id   079bc1a624b1f5d825246bba32486f08
#
_cell.length_a   1.000
_cell.length_b   1.000
_cell.length_c   1.000
_cell.angle_alpha   90.00
_cell.angle_beta   90.00
_cell.angle_gamma   90.00
#
_symmetry.space_group_name_H-M   'P 1'
#
loop_
_entity.id
_entity.type
_entity.pdbx_description
1 polymer ?
#
loop_
_entity_poly.entity_id
_entity_poly.type
_entity_poly.pdbx_seq_one_letter_code
_entity_poly.pdbx_strand_id
1 'polypeptide(L)'
;FRRVLFRSLLPIIGAVGGMIVPALIYVLININSPETLKGWAIPSATDIAFSLGVLSLLGKRVPISLKIFLTALAIIDDLGAIVIIAFFYSGNIQITYLILMAIALIVLFVFNKFNIKIFLPYLIIGILLWDFTHQSGIHATISGVLLALLIPHDVKDQSKSLLLKLEHAISPYVAFGIMPLFAFANAGVS
;
A
#
# COMPACT_ATOMS: atom_id res chain seq x y z
N PHE A 1 -21.24 20.45 0.66
CA PHE A 1 -20.82 19.61 -0.47
C PHE A 1 -19.47 20.08 -1.05
N ARG A 2 -19.30 21.35 -1.42
CA ARG A 2 -18.01 21.91 -1.95
C ARG A 2 -16.82 21.73 -1.01
N ARG A 3 -16.96 21.95 0.31
CA ARG A 3 -15.86 21.81 1.27
C ARG A 3 -15.40 20.36 1.46
N VAL A 4 -16.28 19.39 1.31
CA VAL A 4 -15.92 17.95 1.42
C VAL A 4 -15.21 17.50 0.15
N LEU A 5 -15.70 17.88 -1.02
CA LEU A 5 -15.05 17.60 -2.32
C LEU A 5 -13.64 18.20 -2.40
N PHE A 6 -13.43 19.44 -1.95
CA PHE A 6 -12.10 20.05 -1.92
C PHE A 6 -11.14 19.32 -0.97
N ARG A 7 -11.62 18.83 0.17
CA ARG A 7 -10.79 18.10 1.14
C ARG A 7 -10.38 16.70 0.68
N SER A 8 -11.15 16.06 -0.17
CA SER A 8 -10.80 14.73 -0.73
C SER A 8 -10.07 14.81 -2.07
N LEU A 9 -10.38 15.80 -2.93
CA LEU A 9 -9.73 15.97 -4.22
C LEU A 9 -8.29 16.50 -4.10
N LEU A 10 -8.02 17.35 -3.13
CA LEU A 10 -6.69 17.95 -2.97
C LEU A 10 -5.59 16.90 -2.70
N PRO A 11 -5.78 15.92 -1.78
CA PRO A 11 -4.81 14.85 -1.60
C PRO A 11 -4.63 13.99 -2.86
N ILE A 12 -5.72 13.71 -3.59
CA ILE A 12 -5.66 12.90 -4.83
C ILE A 12 -4.84 13.62 -5.89
N ILE A 13 -5.12 14.90 -6.14
CA ILE A 13 -4.37 15.70 -7.13
C ILE A 13 -2.90 15.83 -6.70
N GLY A 14 -2.66 16.04 -5.39
CA GLY A 14 -1.31 16.11 -4.84
C GLY A 14 -0.53 14.82 -5.03
N ALA A 15 -1.14 13.67 -4.74
CA ALA A 15 -0.52 12.35 -4.92
C ALA A 15 -0.25 12.05 -6.40
N VAL A 16 -1.22 12.28 -7.28
CA VAL A 16 -1.04 12.09 -8.73
C VAL A 16 0.07 12.99 -9.27
N GLY A 17 0.12 14.25 -8.84
CA GLY A 17 1.20 15.17 -9.21
C GLY A 17 2.56 14.73 -8.67
N GLY A 18 2.59 14.27 -7.41
CA GLY A 18 3.79 13.75 -6.74
C GLY A 18 4.35 12.49 -7.40
N MET A 19 3.51 11.65 -7.99
CA MET A 19 3.94 10.48 -8.76
C MET A 19 4.36 10.82 -10.18
N ILE A 20 3.56 11.61 -10.91
CA ILE A 20 3.79 11.87 -12.34
C ILE A 20 4.99 12.79 -12.57
N VAL A 21 5.12 13.88 -11.80
CA VAL A 21 6.16 14.87 -12.04
C VAL A 21 7.58 14.31 -11.86
N PRO A 22 7.92 13.64 -10.75
CA PRO A 22 9.23 13.01 -10.59
C PRO A 22 9.49 11.92 -11.63
N ALA A 23 8.49 11.12 -11.97
CA ALA A 23 8.60 10.09 -12.99
C ALA A 23 8.93 10.68 -14.38
N LEU A 24 8.25 11.77 -14.78
CA LEU A 24 8.54 12.48 -16.03
C LEU A 24 9.94 13.08 -16.04
N ILE A 25 10.37 13.72 -14.95
CA ILE A 25 11.72 14.27 -14.84
C ILE A 25 12.76 13.14 -14.98
N TYR A 26 12.53 12.02 -14.30
CA TYR A 26 13.42 10.88 -14.39
C TYR A 26 13.52 10.32 -15.82
N VAL A 27 12.40 10.15 -16.50
CA VAL A 27 12.35 9.68 -17.88
C VAL A 27 13.10 10.64 -18.81
N LEU A 28 12.88 11.96 -18.67
CA LEU A 28 13.55 12.97 -19.50
C LEU A 28 15.07 12.97 -19.35
N ILE A 29 15.55 12.78 -18.11
CA ILE A 29 17.00 12.73 -17.83
C ILE A 29 17.62 11.43 -18.38
N ASN A 30 16.90 10.32 -18.28
CA ASN A 30 17.41 8.97 -18.60
C ASN A 30 16.99 8.46 -19.98
N ILE A 31 16.44 9.31 -20.86
CA ILE A 31 15.88 8.92 -22.16
C ILE A 31 16.90 8.21 -23.07
N ASN A 32 18.18 8.53 -22.91
CA ASN A 32 19.27 7.95 -23.69
C ASN A 32 19.87 6.68 -23.07
N SER A 33 19.38 6.23 -21.91
CA SER A 33 19.92 5.09 -21.16
C SER A 33 18.83 4.05 -20.88
N PRO A 34 18.60 3.05 -21.79
CA PRO A 34 17.51 2.08 -21.64
C PRO A 34 17.53 1.25 -20.34
N GLU A 35 18.72 1.03 -19.76
CA GLU A 35 18.87 0.27 -18.53
C GLU A 35 18.32 1.04 -17.33
N THR A 36 18.69 2.32 -17.22
CA THR A 36 18.21 3.19 -16.12
C THR A 36 16.74 3.57 -16.30
N LEU A 37 16.26 3.65 -17.56
CA LEU A 37 14.88 4.02 -17.86
C LEU A 37 13.86 3.06 -17.20
N LYS A 38 14.22 1.80 -16.96
CA LYS A 38 13.37 0.83 -16.26
C LYS A 38 13.01 1.25 -14.82
N GLY A 39 13.83 2.10 -14.20
CA GLY A 39 13.62 2.63 -12.84
C GLY A 39 12.73 3.87 -12.75
N TRP A 40 11.96 4.21 -13.78
CA TRP A 40 11.18 5.45 -13.87
C TRP A 40 10.19 5.67 -12.70
N ALA A 41 9.71 4.60 -12.09
CA ALA A 41 8.77 4.68 -10.98
C ALA A 41 9.45 4.82 -9.60
N ILE A 42 10.77 4.60 -9.48
CA ILE A 42 11.49 4.70 -8.21
C ILE A 42 11.33 6.08 -7.55
N PRO A 43 11.49 7.21 -8.27
CA PRO A 43 11.36 8.54 -7.66
C PRO A 43 9.93 8.91 -7.27
N SER A 44 8.92 8.14 -7.67
CA SER A 44 7.53 8.38 -7.32
C SER A 44 7.14 7.76 -5.97
N ALA A 45 7.98 6.91 -5.38
CA ALA A 45 7.73 6.36 -4.05
C ALA A 45 8.11 7.39 -2.97
N THR A 46 7.15 7.71 -2.09
CA THR A 46 7.35 8.69 -0.99
C THR A 46 7.40 7.99 0.36
N ASP A 47 8.21 8.54 1.29
CA ASP A 47 8.28 8.07 2.68
C ASP A 47 7.37 8.91 3.58
N ILE A 48 6.22 8.33 3.92
CA ILE A 48 5.24 8.94 4.83
C ILE A 48 5.79 9.07 6.25
N ALA A 49 6.50 8.06 6.73
CA ALA A 49 6.99 8.03 8.10
C ALA A 49 7.95 9.19 8.37
N PHE A 50 8.84 9.46 7.40
CA PHE A 50 9.74 10.61 7.46
C PHE A 50 8.96 11.95 7.47
N SER A 51 8.02 12.11 6.56
CA SER A 51 7.21 13.34 6.46
C SER A 51 6.38 13.60 7.71
N LEU A 52 5.72 12.57 8.27
CA LEU A 52 4.97 12.67 9.53
C LEU A 52 5.90 12.86 10.74
N GLY A 53 7.09 12.27 10.70
CA GLY A 53 8.13 12.46 11.72
C GLY A 53 8.54 13.93 11.81
N VAL A 54 8.90 14.56 10.70
CA VAL A 54 9.21 15.99 10.64
C VAL A 54 8.04 16.85 11.11
N LEU A 55 6.80 16.52 10.69
CA LEU A 55 5.61 17.23 11.17
C LEU A 55 5.38 17.08 12.67
N SER A 56 5.73 15.93 13.25
CA SER A 56 5.58 15.68 14.69
C SER A 56 6.56 16.51 15.51
N LEU A 57 7.77 16.76 15.01
CA LEU A 57 8.76 17.64 15.65
C LEU A 57 8.27 19.08 15.79
N LEU A 58 7.44 19.55 14.84
CA LEU A 58 6.82 20.88 14.91
C LEU A 58 5.68 20.97 15.94
N GLY A 59 5.24 19.84 16.48
CA GLY A 59 4.30 19.70 17.58
C GLY A 59 2.96 20.40 17.37
N LYS A 60 2.56 21.23 18.35
CA LYS A 60 1.28 21.97 18.34
C LYS A 60 1.20 23.11 17.32
N ARG A 61 2.29 23.50 16.68
CA ARG A 61 2.32 24.58 15.68
C ARG A 61 1.66 24.15 14.36
N VAL A 62 1.54 22.84 14.11
CA VAL A 62 0.95 22.32 12.89
C VAL A 62 -0.55 22.10 13.06
N PRO A 63 -1.40 22.72 12.19
CA PRO A 63 -2.83 22.49 12.20
C PRO A 63 -3.17 21.02 11.95
N ILE A 64 -4.16 20.48 12.65
CA ILE A 64 -4.62 19.07 12.49
C ILE A 64 -5.05 18.79 11.04
N SER A 65 -5.64 19.78 10.37
CA SER A 65 -6.05 19.67 8.96
C SER A 65 -4.89 19.36 8.01
N LEU A 66 -3.67 19.88 8.31
CA LEU A 66 -2.49 19.62 7.51
C LEU A 66 -1.98 18.18 7.73
N LYS A 67 -2.03 17.69 8.97
CA LYS A 67 -1.68 16.29 9.28
C LYS A 67 -2.62 15.32 8.56
N ILE A 68 -3.94 15.57 8.62
CA ILE A 68 -4.95 14.76 7.93
C ILE A 68 -4.72 14.78 6.41
N PHE A 69 -4.45 15.96 5.86
CA PHE A 69 -4.16 16.11 4.43
C PHE A 69 -2.92 15.30 4.02
N LEU A 70 -1.82 15.43 4.76
CA LEU A 70 -0.58 14.72 4.47
C LEU A 70 -0.76 13.20 4.60
N THR A 71 -1.46 12.73 5.63
CA THR A 71 -1.76 11.30 5.79
C THR A 71 -2.62 10.77 4.65
N ALA A 72 -3.65 11.51 4.23
CA ALA A 72 -4.50 11.11 3.12
C ALA A 72 -3.74 11.09 1.78
N LEU A 73 -2.90 12.11 1.53
CA LEU A 73 -2.03 12.18 0.36
C LEU A 73 -1.11 10.96 0.29
N ALA A 74 -0.46 10.68 1.40
CA ALA A 74 0.49 9.59 1.54
C ALA A 74 -0.15 8.22 1.32
N ILE A 75 -1.34 7.94 1.87
CA ILE A 75 -2.08 6.70 1.64
C ILE A 75 -2.42 6.53 0.14
N ILE A 76 -2.82 7.61 -0.53
CA ILE A 76 -3.16 7.55 -1.97
C ILE A 76 -1.90 7.31 -2.81
N ASP A 77 -0.79 7.93 -2.44
CA ASP A 77 0.49 7.78 -3.10
C ASP A 77 1.01 6.34 -2.98
N ASP A 78 0.98 5.76 -1.79
CA ASP A 78 1.37 4.36 -1.55
C ASP A 78 0.50 3.38 -2.35
N LEU A 79 -0.82 3.58 -2.35
CA LEU A 79 -1.72 2.77 -3.18
C LEU A 79 -1.40 2.94 -4.67
N GLY A 80 -1.10 4.15 -5.11
CA GLY A 80 -0.68 4.45 -6.47
C GLY A 80 0.62 3.73 -6.84
N ALA A 81 1.62 3.77 -5.97
CA ALA A 81 2.89 3.05 -6.17
C ALA A 81 2.68 1.54 -6.28
N ILE A 82 1.83 0.94 -5.44
CA ILE A 82 1.49 -0.48 -5.52
C ILE A 82 0.82 -0.82 -6.86
N VAL A 83 -0.10 0.02 -7.34
CA VAL A 83 -0.76 -0.15 -8.64
C VAL A 83 0.24 -0.05 -9.78
N ILE A 84 1.13 0.95 -9.76
CA ILE A 84 2.19 1.10 -10.77
C ILE A 84 3.09 -0.15 -10.79
N ILE A 85 3.57 -0.61 -9.65
CA ILE A 85 4.40 -1.80 -9.55
C ILE A 85 3.66 -3.02 -10.13
N ALA A 86 2.40 -3.16 -9.82
CA ALA A 86 1.59 -4.27 -10.30
C ALA A 86 1.41 -4.32 -11.81
N PHE A 87 1.25 -3.18 -12.46
CA PHE A 87 1.02 -3.13 -13.91
C PHE A 87 2.32 -3.09 -14.73
N PHE A 88 3.34 -2.42 -14.24
CA PHE A 88 4.55 -2.16 -15.02
C PHE A 88 5.74 -3.06 -14.68
N TYR A 89 5.73 -3.64 -13.46
CA TYR A 89 6.83 -4.48 -12.99
C TYR A 89 6.42 -5.95 -12.78
N SER A 90 5.24 -6.34 -13.28
CA SER A 90 4.80 -7.74 -13.30
C SER A 90 5.59 -8.56 -14.31
N GLY A 91 5.85 -9.83 -13.94
CA GLY A 91 6.54 -10.79 -14.81
C GLY A 91 5.62 -11.50 -15.80
N ASN A 92 6.02 -12.69 -16.23
CA ASN A 92 5.20 -13.52 -17.12
C ASN A 92 3.94 -13.99 -16.40
N ILE A 93 2.78 -13.64 -16.93
CA ILE A 93 1.49 -13.94 -16.32
C ILE A 93 1.15 -15.42 -16.52
N GLN A 94 0.91 -16.14 -15.41
CA GLN A 94 0.47 -17.53 -15.41
C GLN A 94 -1.03 -17.61 -15.09
N ILE A 95 -1.84 -17.95 -16.09
CA ILE A 95 -3.31 -17.96 -16.01
C ILE A 95 -3.81 -18.90 -14.90
N THR A 96 -3.17 -20.05 -14.71
CA THR A 96 -3.56 -21.03 -13.68
C THR A 96 -3.53 -20.41 -12.28
N TYR A 97 -2.47 -19.70 -11.94
CA TYR A 97 -2.35 -19.04 -10.63
C TYR A 97 -3.24 -17.82 -10.49
N LEU A 98 -3.56 -17.13 -11.61
CA LEU A 98 -4.58 -16.08 -11.60
C LEU A 98 -5.97 -16.62 -11.23
N ILE A 99 -6.33 -17.79 -11.74
CA ILE A 99 -7.60 -18.45 -11.39
C ILE A 99 -7.60 -18.84 -9.91
N LEU A 100 -6.51 -19.43 -9.39
CA LEU A 100 -6.39 -19.77 -7.98
C LEU A 100 -6.45 -18.54 -7.06
N MET A 101 -5.80 -17.45 -7.46
CA MET A 101 -5.88 -16.15 -6.79
C MET A 101 -7.33 -15.64 -6.75
N ALA A 102 -8.05 -15.70 -7.89
CA ALA A 102 -9.45 -15.29 -7.96
C ALA A 102 -10.34 -16.14 -7.04
N ILE A 103 -10.12 -17.45 -6.98
CA ILE A 103 -10.84 -18.35 -6.06
C ILE A 103 -10.57 -17.96 -4.61
N ALA A 104 -9.31 -17.70 -4.23
CA ALA A 104 -8.96 -17.27 -2.88
C ALA A 104 -9.66 -15.94 -2.51
N LEU A 105 -9.72 -14.97 -3.44
CA LEU A 105 -10.45 -13.72 -3.24
C LEU A 105 -11.96 -13.93 -3.06
N ILE A 106 -12.56 -14.83 -3.82
CA ILE A 106 -13.97 -15.17 -3.66
C ILE A 106 -14.22 -15.78 -2.27
N VAL A 107 -13.36 -16.68 -1.80
CA VAL A 107 -13.45 -17.27 -0.44
C VAL A 107 -13.36 -16.18 0.63
N LEU A 108 -12.41 -15.26 0.52
CA LEU A 108 -12.26 -14.14 1.45
C LEU A 108 -13.47 -13.20 1.40
N PHE A 109 -14.01 -12.94 0.23
CA PHE A 109 -15.24 -12.15 0.07
C PHE A 109 -16.45 -12.81 0.76
N VAL A 110 -16.57 -14.12 0.63
CA VAL A 110 -17.60 -14.90 1.32
C VAL A 110 -17.41 -14.80 2.84
N PHE A 111 -16.18 -14.92 3.35
CA PHE A 111 -15.90 -14.74 4.78
C PHE A 111 -16.26 -13.35 5.28
N ASN A 112 -15.96 -12.31 4.50
CA ASN A 112 -16.36 -10.93 4.80
C ASN A 112 -17.89 -10.79 4.83
N LYS A 113 -18.60 -11.31 3.82
CA LYS A 113 -20.05 -11.24 3.72
C LYS A 113 -20.77 -11.93 4.89
N PHE A 114 -20.23 -13.07 5.35
CA PHE A 114 -20.74 -13.79 6.54
C PHE A 114 -20.23 -13.20 7.86
N ASN A 115 -19.45 -12.10 7.80
CA ASN A 115 -18.94 -11.38 8.95
C ASN A 115 -18.16 -12.31 9.92
N ILE A 116 -17.35 -13.20 9.38
CA ILE A 116 -16.49 -14.11 10.15
C ILE A 116 -15.42 -13.26 10.82
N LYS A 117 -15.46 -13.17 12.16
CA LYS A 117 -14.51 -12.36 12.97
C LYS A 117 -13.39 -13.17 13.58
N ILE A 118 -13.06 -14.31 13.00
CA ILE A 118 -11.96 -15.19 13.43
C ILE A 118 -10.77 -14.91 12.51
N PHE A 119 -9.60 -14.70 13.09
CA PHE A 119 -8.37 -14.35 12.36
C PHE A 119 -7.81 -15.52 11.55
N LEU A 120 -7.79 -16.73 12.11
CA LEU A 120 -7.09 -17.87 11.54
C LEU A 120 -7.48 -18.20 10.08
N PRO A 121 -8.78 -18.23 9.70
CA PRO A 121 -9.18 -18.45 8.31
C PRO A 121 -8.59 -17.39 7.35
N TYR A 122 -8.58 -16.11 7.75
CA TYR A 122 -8.01 -15.05 6.93
C TYR A 122 -6.50 -15.17 6.78
N LEU A 123 -5.79 -15.63 7.82
CA LEU A 123 -4.36 -15.88 7.77
C LEU A 123 -4.04 -17.01 6.78
N ILE A 124 -4.74 -18.13 6.86
CA ILE A 124 -4.49 -19.30 5.98
C ILE A 124 -4.75 -18.92 4.53
N ILE A 125 -5.94 -18.37 4.23
CA ILE A 125 -6.26 -17.97 2.86
C ILE A 125 -5.39 -16.80 2.38
N GLY A 126 -4.99 -15.91 3.29
CA GLY A 126 -4.07 -14.81 2.99
C GLY A 126 -2.67 -15.29 2.56
N ILE A 127 -2.14 -16.32 3.21
CA ILE A 127 -0.85 -16.94 2.81
C ILE A 127 -1.00 -17.61 1.43
N LEU A 128 -2.09 -18.34 1.18
CA LEU A 128 -2.37 -18.95 -0.12
C LEU A 128 -2.55 -17.86 -1.21
N LEU A 129 -3.27 -16.80 -0.90
CA LEU A 129 -3.44 -15.65 -1.79
C LEU A 129 -2.09 -15.02 -2.16
N TRP A 130 -1.22 -14.84 -1.18
CA TRP A 130 0.13 -14.32 -1.39
C TRP A 130 0.95 -15.23 -2.30
N ASP A 131 0.96 -16.53 -2.05
CA ASP A 131 1.68 -17.52 -2.87
C ASP A 131 1.15 -17.55 -4.30
N PHE A 132 -0.16 -17.61 -4.49
CA PHE A 132 -0.78 -17.59 -5.83
C PHE A 132 -0.52 -16.28 -6.58
N THR A 133 -0.55 -15.14 -5.87
CA THR A 133 -0.21 -13.85 -6.48
C THR A 133 1.25 -13.83 -6.93
N HIS A 134 2.17 -14.30 -6.10
CA HIS A 134 3.59 -14.38 -6.42
C HIS A 134 3.83 -15.29 -7.64
N GLN A 135 3.22 -16.46 -7.69
CA GLN A 135 3.37 -17.41 -8.80
C GLN A 135 2.62 -16.97 -10.07
N SER A 136 1.59 -16.13 -9.96
CA SER A 136 0.88 -15.59 -11.12
C SER A 136 1.70 -14.63 -11.97
N GLY A 137 2.85 -14.15 -11.47
CA GLY A 137 3.67 -13.13 -12.10
C GLY A 137 3.27 -11.70 -11.72
N ILE A 138 2.22 -11.52 -10.92
CA ILE A 138 1.83 -10.23 -10.35
C ILE A 138 2.67 -9.97 -9.09
N HIS A 139 2.94 -8.70 -8.81
CA HIS A 139 3.72 -8.34 -7.62
C HIS A 139 2.98 -8.73 -6.32
N ALA A 140 3.66 -9.50 -5.45
CA ALA A 140 3.04 -10.12 -4.28
C ALA A 140 2.46 -9.11 -3.25
N THR A 141 2.92 -7.85 -3.27
CA THR A 141 2.42 -6.77 -2.38
C THR A 141 0.93 -6.50 -2.54
N ILE A 142 0.36 -6.73 -3.73
CA ILE A 142 -1.09 -6.57 -3.98
C ILE A 142 -1.92 -7.50 -3.11
N SER A 143 -1.45 -8.72 -2.85
CA SER A 143 -2.19 -9.68 -2.04
C SER A 143 -2.50 -9.14 -0.64
N GLY A 144 -1.57 -8.40 -0.03
CA GLY A 144 -1.76 -7.78 1.27
C GLY A 144 -2.86 -6.72 1.27
N VAL A 145 -2.88 -5.87 0.24
CA VAL A 145 -3.93 -4.84 0.08
C VAL A 145 -5.29 -5.49 -0.15
N LEU A 146 -5.38 -6.48 -1.05
CA LEU A 146 -6.62 -7.20 -1.33
C LEU A 146 -7.13 -7.95 -0.10
N LEU A 147 -6.25 -8.59 0.66
CA LEU A 147 -6.59 -9.22 1.92
C LEU A 147 -7.15 -8.21 2.93
N ALA A 148 -6.48 -7.07 3.11
CA ALA A 148 -6.92 -6.04 4.05
C ALA A 148 -8.30 -5.47 3.71
N LEU A 149 -8.61 -5.27 2.42
CA LEU A 149 -9.92 -4.81 1.95
C LEU A 149 -11.04 -5.82 2.21
N LEU A 150 -10.70 -7.12 2.31
CA LEU A 150 -11.66 -8.21 2.50
C LEU A 150 -11.80 -8.64 3.97
N ILE A 151 -10.99 -8.11 4.90
CA ILE A 151 -11.17 -8.33 6.34
C ILE A 151 -12.33 -7.46 6.85
N PRO A 152 -13.27 -8.03 7.66
CA PRO A 152 -14.40 -7.27 8.18
C PRO A 152 -13.97 -6.08 9.02
N HIS A 153 -14.46 -4.89 8.65
CA HIS A 153 -14.28 -3.65 9.39
C HIS A 153 -15.62 -3.17 9.96
N ASP A 154 -15.67 -3.02 11.28
CA ASP A 154 -16.86 -2.48 11.95
C ASP A 154 -16.68 -0.99 12.19
N VAL A 155 -17.40 -0.17 11.39
CA VAL A 155 -17.31 1.29 11.46
C VAL A 155 -18.00 1.83 12.73
N LYS A 156 -19.01 1.13 13.25
CA LYS A 156 -19.82 1.59 14.41
C LYS A 156 -19.15 1.23 15.73
N ASP A 157 -18.51 0.07 15.81
CA ASP A 157 -17.83 -0.40 17.02
C ASP A 157 -16.41 -0.82 16.68
N GLN A 158 -15.48 0.13 16.79
CA GLN A 158 -14.07 -0.09 16.48
C GLN A 158 -13.44 -1.19 17.34
N SER A 159 -13.96 -1.42 18.54
CA SER A 159 -13.45 -2.48 19.44
C SER A 159 -13.74 -3.89 18.89
N LYS A 160 -14.74 -4.04 18.03
CA LYS A 160 -15.14 -5.30 17.39
C LYS A 160 -14.53 -5.49 16.00
N SER A 161 -13.85 -4.48 15.47
CA SER A 161 -13.21 -4.56 14.15
C SER A 161 -12.02 -5.52 14.19
N LEU A 162 -12.09 -6.59 13.40
CA LEU A 162 -10.97 -7.52 13.25
C LEU A 162 -9.77 -6.83 12.60
N LEU A 163 -10.02 -5.98 11.60
CA LEU A 163 -8.99 -5.23 10.87
C LEU A 163 -8.16 -4.34 11.82
N LEU A 164 -8.83 -3.56 12.69
CA LEU A 164 -8.13 -2.68 13.63
C LEU A 164 -7.35 -3.46 14.69
N LYS A 165 -7.87 -4.59 15.16
CA LYS A 165 -7.14 -5.46 16.09
C LYS A 165 -5.86 -5.99 15.46
N LEU A 166 -5.92 -6.38 14.19
CA LEU A 166 -4.75 -6.88 13.46
C LEU A 166 -3.74 -5.76 13.20
N GLU A 167 -4.19 -4.59 12.79
CA GLU A 167 -3.34 -3.41 12.60
C GLU A 167 -2.55 -3.12 13.89
N HIS A 168 -3.23 -2.97 15.03
CA HIS A 168 -2.57 -2.71 16.30
C HIS A 168 -1.62 -3.83 16.75
N ALA A 169 -1.96 -5.09 16.47
CA ALA A 169 -1.12 -6.23 16.82
C ALA A 169 0.15 -6.32 15.96
N ILE A 170 0.05 -6.03 14.64
CA ILE A 170 1.14 -6.19 13.68
C ILE A 170 2.04 -4.96 13.61
N SER A 171 1.48 -3.77 13.80
CA SER A 171 2.17 -2.48 13.64
C SER A 171 3.51 -2.39 14.39
N PRO A 172 3.65 -2.81 15.68
CA PRO A 172 4.94 -2.75 16.36
C PRO A 172 6.00 -3.68 15.74
N TYR A 173 5.60 -4.87 15.30
CA TYR A 173 6.53 -5.81 14.64
C TYR A 173 7.00 -5.30 13.29
N VAL A 174 6.11 -4.64 12.54
CA VAL A 174 6.49 -3.99 11.29
C VAL A 174 7.44 -2.83 11.55
N ALA A 175 7.08 -1.91 12.47
CA ALA A 175 7.86 -0.68 12.72
C ALA A 175 9.25 -0.96 13.32
N PHE A 176 9.35 -1.88 14.27
CA PHE A 176 10.59 -2.13 15.01
C PHE A 176 11.35 -3.39 14.58
N GLY A 177 10.74 -4.26 13.79
CA GLY A 177 11.36 -5.49 13.28
C GLY A 177 11.56 -5.46 11.77
N ILE A 178 10.48 -5.48 11.00
CA ILE A 178 10.52 -5.66 9.55
C ILE A 178 11.16 -4.44 8.86
N MET A 179 10.74 -3.21 9.21
CA MET A 179 11.22 -1.99 8.56
C MET A 179 12.74 -1.78 8.76
N PRO A 180 13.32 -1.91 9.97
CA PRO A 180 14.77 -1.82 10.14
C PRO A 180 15.54 -2.89 9.39
N LEU A 181 15.07 -4.15 9.40
CA LEU A 181 15.70 -5.23 8.64
C LEU A 181 15.63 -5.00 7.13
N PHE A 182 14.48 -4.54 6.64
CA PHE A 182 14.31 -4.19 5.23
C PHE A 182 15.24 -3.04 4.81
N ALA A 183 15.29 -1.98 5.62
CA ALA A 183 16.18 -0.85 5.38
C ALA A 183 17.65 -1.29 5.36
N PHE A 184 18.07 -2.12 6.31
CA PHE A 184 19.43 -2.66 6.37
C PHE A 184 19.77 -3.53 5.13
N ALA A 185 18.86 -4.42 4.76
CA ALA A 185 19.03 -5.31 3.59
C ALA A 185 19.13 -4.55 2.26
N ASN A 186 18.43 -3.40 2.15
CA ASN A 186 18.38 -2.60 0.93
C ASN A 186 19.31 -1.36 0.94
N ALA A 187 20.05 -1.14 2.02
CA ALA A 187 20.94 0.03 2.14
C ALA A 187 22.15 -0.01 1.19
N GLY A 188 22.33 -1.08 0.42
CA GLY A 188 23.40 -1.19 -0.56
C GLY A 188 24.82 -1.14 0.04
N VAL A 189 24.97 -1.52 1.30
CA VAL A 189 26.28 -1.63 1.96
C VAL A 189 26.95 -2.89 1.42
N SER A 190 27.82 -2.70 0.45
CA SER A 190 28.72 -3.74 -0.11
C SER A 190 30.08 -3.68 0.56
#